data_17ca30ee25aedca72b5bb77671ed58ed
#
_entry.id   17ca30ee25aedca72b5bb77671ed58ed
#
_cell.length_a   1.000
_cell.length_b   1.000
_cell.length_c   1.000
_cell.angle_alpha   90.00
_cell.angle_beta   90.00
_cell.angle_gamma   90.00
#
_symmetry.space_group_name_H-M   'P 1'
#
loop_
_entity.id
_entity.type
_entity.pdbx_description
1 polymer ?
#
loop_
_entity_poly.entity_id
_entity_poly.type
_entity_poly.pdbx_seq_one_letter_code
_entity_poly.pdbx_strand_id
1 'polypeptide(L)'
;MKLSIVTVLAAASASLLGCSSSPLTPVPEQDNGHDNGPGPRGTTTGSAGASAGTPSAAAGAAAVAATPAWTPYPAGPYGTNRGATIQNLSFLGWKHPDQAGYDPSKFETIQLADYYDPDGHTGVKLLAVNASAVWCSVCRREYQEMKLNNTYASLHPLGLEILGTLFEDNNSYPAQPQDLRNWSAVSSHSVKFPMGLDPGFKLGAYFDSDATPLNMLIDVRTMTIVQITMGITDPTSKYWTQVQGMLAKM
;
A
#
# COMPACT_ATOMS: atom_id res chain seq x y z
N MET A 1 -23.68 52.96 28.54
CA MET A 1 -22.81 52.83 27.35
C MET A 1 -23.53 51.92 26.37
N LYS A 2 -24.01 52.47 25.24
CA LYS A 2 -24.73 51.73 24.18
C LYS A 2 -23.71 51.26 23.13
N LEU A 3 -23.60 49.97 22.92
CA LEU A 3 -22.75 49.36 21.89
C LEU A 3 -23.56 49.18 20.61
N SER A 4 -23.18 49.90 19.55
CA SER A 4 -23.82 49.81 18.24
C SER A 4 -23.15 48.66 17.45
N ILE A 5 -23.98 47.71 17.02
CA ILE A 5 -23.59 46.62 16.11
C ILE A 5 -23.75 47.14 14.69
N VAL A 6 -22.64 47.18 13.94
CA VAL A 6 -22.61 47.49 12.50
C VAL A 6 -22.70 46.17 11.75
N THR A 7 -23.80 45.96 11.06
CA THR A 7 -24.01 44.81 10.15
C THR A 7 -23.45 45.17 8.77
N VAL A 8 -22.43 44.47 8.32
CA VAL A 8 -21.90 44.59 6.95
C VAL A 8 -22.56 43.51 6.08
N LEU A 9 -23.41 43.93 5.14
CA LEU A 9 -23.95 43.09 4.07
C LEU A 9 -22.90 42.98 2.97
N ALA A 10 -22.38 41.79 2.70
CA ALA A 10 -21.59 41.49 1.51
C ALA A 10 -22.51 40.91 0.42
N ALA A 11 -22.60 41.62 -0.70
CA ALA A 11 -23.31 41.17 -1.90
C ALA A 11 -22.41 40.22 -2.68
N ALA A 12 -22.83 38.97 -2.89
CA ALA A 12 -22.19 38.00 -3.75
C ALA A 12 -22.72 38.15 -5.19
N SER A 13 -21.86 38.56 -6.09
CA SER A 13 -22.11 38.56 -7.55
C SER A 13 -21.80 37.19 -8.14
N ALA A 14 -22.82 36.47 -8.60
CA ALA A 14 -22.66 35.20 -9.34
C ALA A 14 -22.33 35.49 -10.82
N SER A 15 -21.14 35.13 -11.24
CA SER A 15 -20.74 35.12 -12.65
C SER A 15 -20.98 33.73 -13.23
N LEU A 16 -21.96 33.63 -14.12
CA LEU A 16 -22.23 32.43 -14.94
C LEU A 16 -21.19 32.38 -16.08
N LEU A 17 -20.25 31.46 -15.98
CA LEU A 17 -19.36 31.07 -17.10
C LEU A 17 -19.97 29.84 -17.76
N GLY A 18 -20.38 30.04 -19.04
CA GLY A 18 -20.94 29.01 -19.88
C GLY A 18 -19.89 27.94 -20.25
N CYS A 19 -20.25 26.70 -20.06
CA CYS A 19 -19.48 25.54 -20.56
C CYS A 19 -19.80 25.37 -22.06
N SER A 20 -18.78 25.56 -22.91
CA SER A 20 -18.79 25.17 -24.30
C SER A 20 -18.38 23.69 -24.40
N SER A 21 -19.31 22.86 -24.83
CA SER A 21 -19.07 21.44 -25.13
C SER A 21 -18.54 21.27 -26.53
N SER A 22 -17.28 20.85 -26.66
CA SER A 22 -16.72 20.41 -27.95
C SER A 22 -17.07 18.94 -28.20
N PRO A 23 -17.44 18.52 -29.41
CA PRO A 23 -17.77 17.12 -29.71
C PRO A 23 -16.50 16.27 -29.82
N LEU A 24 -16.57 15.09 -29.23
CA LEU A 24 -15.55 14.06 -29.31
C LEU A 24 -15.55 13.41 -30.70
N THR A 25 -14.36 13.38 -31.32
CA THR A 25 -14.09 12.60 -32.54
C THR A 25 -13.94 11.11 -32.18
N PRO A 26 -14.53 10.18 -32.95
CA PRO A 26 -14.35 8.74 -32.68
C PRO A 26 -12.94 8.26 -33.06
N VAL A 27 -12.35 7.45 -32.20
CA VAL A 27 -11.09 6.73 -32.41
C VAL A 27 -11.36 5.53 -33.30
N PRO A 28 -10.53 5.24 -34.32
CA PRO A 28 -10.70 4.06 -35.16
C PRO A 28 -10.35 2.77 -34.41
N GLU A 29 -11.21 1.78 -34.57
CA GLU A 29 -11.10 0.41 -34.10
C GLU A 29 -9.90 -0.28 -34.76
N GLN A 30 -8.95 -0.78 -33.94
CA GLN A 30 -7.85 -1.63 -34.44
C GLN A 30 -8.29 -3.08 -34.48
N ASP A 31 -8.34 -3.61 -35.66
CA ASP A 31 -8.59 -5.02 -36.01
C ASP A 31 -7.41 -5.90 -35.54
N ASN A 32 -7.65 -6.80 -34.59
CA ASN A 32 -6.67 -7.79 -34.13
C ASN A 32 -6.82 -9.06 -34.97
N GLY A 33 -6.07 -9.14 -36.07
CA GLY A 33 -5.91 -10.33 -36.86
C GLY A 33 -5.30 -11.48 -36.06
N HIS A 34 -6.06 -12.55 -35.93
CA HIS A 34 -5.61 -13.86 -35.44
C HIS A 34 -4.85 -14.57 -36.55
N ASP A 35 -3.55 -14.80 -36.36
CA ASP A 35 -2.79 -15.72 -37.20
C ASP A 35 -2.45 -16.99 -36.41
N ASN A 36 -3.16 -18.08 -36.75
CA ASN A 36 -2.87 -19.45 -36.35
C ASN A 36 -2.00 -20.12 -37.41
N GLY A 37 -0.70 -20.31 -37.13
CA GLY A 37 0.19 -21.11 -37.96
C GLY A 37 0.83 -22.25 -37.15
N PRO A 38 0.80 -23.52 -37.62
CA PRO A 38 1.42 -24.64 -36.92
C PRO A 38 2.89 -24.79 -37.29
N GLY A 39 3.78 -24.81 -36.29
CA GLY A 39 5.22 -25.09 -36.46
C GLY A 39 5.58 -26.57 -36.28
N PRO A 40 6.70 -27.05 -36.85
CA PRO A 40 6.95 -28.44 -37.04
C PRO A 40 7.64 -29.15 -35.87
N ARG A 41 7.31 -30.45 -35.76
CA ARG A 41 7.98 -31.45 -34.91
C ARG A 41 9.44 -31.67 -35.39
N GLY A 42 10.38 -31.64 -34.45
CA GLY A 42 11.72 -32.17 -34.62
C GLY A 42 12.00 -33.25 -33.60
N THR A 43 12.04 -34.49 -34.07
CA THR A 43 12.57 -35.67 -33.37
C THR A 43 14.07 -35.78 -33.61
N THR A 44 14.88 -35.90 -32.55
CA THR A 44 16.23 -36.52 -32.68
C THR A 44 16.48 -37.41 -31.47
N THR A 45 16.63 -38.68 -31.81
CA THR A 45 17.19 -39.78 -31.02
C THR A 45 18.73 -39.73 -31.02
N GLY A 46 19.35 -40.18 -29.93
CA GLY A 46 20.79 -40.48 -29.85
C GLY A 46 21.25 -40.49 -28.41
N SER A 47 21.40 -41.60 -27.89
CA SER A 47 22.42 -42.63 -27.80
C SER A 47 23.20 -42.59 -26.48
N ALA A 48 23.21 -43.74 -25.84
CA ALA A 48 23.79 -44.05 -24.54
C ALA A 48 25.35 -44.00 -24.57
N GLY A 49 25.93 -43.55 -23.45
CA GLY A 49 27.32 -43.72 -23.12
C GLY A 49 27.49 -43.94 -21.63
N ALA A 50 27.60 -45.19 -21.20
CA ALA A 50 27.89 -45.53 -19.83
C ALA A 50 29.41 -45.45 -19.60
N SER A 51 29.82 -44.70 -18.57
CA SER A 51 31.16 -44.81 -18.01
C SER A 51 31.06 -44.90 -16.49
N ALA A 52 31.43 -46.05 -15.98
CA ALA A 52 31.49 -46.33 -14.55
C ALA A 52 32.76 -45.71 -13.95
N GLY A 53 32.61 -44.76 -13.07
CA GLY A 53 33.64 -44.21 -12.20
C GLY A 53 33.26 -44.44 -10.74
N THR A 54 34.06 -45.21 -10.04
CA THR A 54 33.95 -45.55 -8.63
C THR A 54 34.05 -44.31 -7.75
N PRO A 55 33.17 -44.15 -6.70
CA PRO A 55 33.25 -43.00 -5.82
C PRO A 55 34.26 -43.23 -4.70
N SER A 56 35.20 -42.31 -4.58
CA SER A 56 35.99 -42.15 -3.37
C SER A 56 35.13 -41.40 -2.31
N ALA A 57 34.87 -42.06 -1.21
CA ALA A 57 34.17 -41.49 -0.09
C ALA A 57 35.08 -40.50 0.67
N ALA A 58 34.79 -39.24 0.61
CA ALA A 58 35.23 -38.24 1.56
C ALA A 58 33.99 -37.62 2.19
N ALA A 59 33.62 -38.08 3.38
CA ALA A 59 32.53 -37.55 4.17
C ALA A 59 32.93 -36.19 4.75
N GLY A 60 32.52 -35.14 4.05
CA GLY A 60 32.41 -33.82 4.59
C GLY A 60 30.93 -33.52 4.76
N ALA A 61 30.39 -33.81 5.94
CA ALA A 61 29.04 -33.37 6.32
C ALA A 61 29.07 -31.82 6.42
N ALA A 62 28.84 -31.16 5.29
CA ALA A 62 28.47 -29.75 5.34
C ALA A 62 27.12 -29.69 6.13
N ALA A 63 27.18 -29.06 7.30
CA ALA A 63 25.98 -28.71 8.02
C ALA A 63 25.11 -27.89 7.08
N VAL A 64 24.03 -28.47 6.60
CA VAL A 64 22.98 -27.76 5.87
C VAL A 64 22.45 -26.75 6.90
N ALA A 65 22.79 -25.47 6.69
CA ALA A 65 22.19 -24.39 7.48
C ALA A 65 20.67 -24.58 7.38
N ALA A 66 20.06 -24.85 8.52
CA ALA A 66 18.60 -24.99 8.60
C ALA A 66 18.02 -23.71 8.04
N THR A 67 17.25 -23.81 6.97
CA THR A 67 16.42 -22.70 6.47
C THR A 67 15.61 -22.23 7.66
N PRO A 68 15.62 -20.94 8.01
CA PRO A 68 14.84 -20.46 9.13
C PRO A 68 13.40 -20.91 8.93
N ALA A 69 12.87 -21.63 9.91
CA ALA A 69 11.50 -22.14 9.87
C ALA A 69 10.58 -20.92 9.82
N TRP A 70 9.85 -20.75 8.71
CA TRP A 70 8.85 -19.69 8.54
C TRP A 70 7.82 -19.84 9.66
N THR A 71 7.72 -18.85 10.53
CA THR A 71 6.64 -18.78 11.50
C THR A 71 5.35 -18.46 10.74
N PRO A 72 4.35 -19.35 10.76
CA PRO A 72 3.12 -19.12 10.03
C PRO A 72 2.39 -17.89 10.59
N TYR A 73 1.71 -17.15 9.73
CA TYR A 73 0.86 -16.03 10.14
C TYR A 73 -0.09 -16.47 11.26
N PRO A 74 -0.37 -15.61 12.28
CA PRO A 74 -1.17 -16.00 13.42
C PRO A 74 -2.52 -16.59 13.00
N ALA A 75 -2.86 -17.74 13.59
CA ALA A 75 -4.18 -18.33 13.40
C ALA A 75 -5.24 -17.47 14.09
N GLY A 76 -6.45 -17.39 13.47
CA GLY A 76 -7.57 -16.69 14.10
C GLY A 76 -7.95 -17.25 15.49
N PRO A 77 -8.93 -16.61 16.14
CA PRO A 77 -9.96 -15.78 15.52
C PRO A 77 -9.46 -14.38 15.15
N TYR A 78 -9.84 -13.93 13.94
CA TYR A 78 -9.58 -12.58 13.48
C TYR A 78 -10.69 -11.62 13.88
N GLY A 79 -10.34 -10.35 14.04
CA GLY A 79 -11.31 -9.32 14.37
C GLY A 79 -10.94 -7.96 13.81
N THR A 80 -11.86 -7.01 13.95
CA THR A 80 -11.73 -5.67 13.35
C THR A 80 -11.50 -4.56 14.38
N ASN A 81 -11.47 -4.92 15.67
CA ASN A 81 -11.33 -3.96 16.76
C ASN A 81 -9.91 -3.94 17.32
N ARG A 82 -9.59 -2.88 18.03
CA ARG A 82 -8.36 -2.80 18.82
C ARG A 82 -8.21 -4.03 19.74
N GLY A 83 -7.02 -4.61 19.75
CA GLY A 83 -6.69 -5.83 20.50
C GLY A 83 -6.94 -7.12 19.74
N ALA A 84 -7.63 -7.10 18.60
CA ALA A 84 -7.83 -8.26 17.76
C ALA A 84 -6.65 -8.53 16.84
N THR A 85 -6.41 -9.80 16.48
CA THR A 85 -5.52 -10.19 15.40
C THR A 85 -6.18 -9.82 14.06
N ILE A 86 -5.46 -9.09 13.20
CA ILE A 86 -5.96 -8.74 11.87
C ILE A 86 -5.86 -9.94 10.92
N GLN A 87 -6.85 -10.08 10.03
CA GLN A 87 -6.80 -11.07 8.96
C GLN A 87 -5.65 -10.73 7.98
N ASN A 88 -5.00 -11.75 7.41
CA ASN A 88 -4.02 -11.55 6.35
C ASN A 88 -4.70 -11.03 5.07
N LEU A 89 -4.73 -9.72 4.90
CA LEU A 89 -5.24 -9.07 3.70
C LEU A 89 -4.13 -8.97 2.64
N SER A 90 -4.54 -8.99 1.36
CA SER A 90 -3.62 -8.84 0.23
C SER A 90 -4.06 -7.73 -0.70
N PHE A 91 -3.09 -7.01 -1.26
CA PHE A 91 -3.26 -5.87 -2.13
C PHE A 91 -2.35 -6.03 -3.35
N LEU A 92 -2.69 -5.41 -4.47
CA LEU A 92 -1.81 -5.32 -5.64
C LEU A 92 -1.12 -3.96 -5.64
N GLY A 93 0.21 -3.91 -5.69
CA GLY A 93 0.90 -2.62 -5.58
C GLY A 93 2.42 -2.72 -5.65
N TRP A 94 3.10 -1.84 -4.92
CA TRP A 94 4.56 -1.78 -4.84
C TRP A 94 5.04 -2.00 -3.42
N LYS A 95 5.86 -3.04 -3.20
CA LYS A 95 6.45 -3.32 -1.89
C LYS A 95 7.60 -2.37 -1.53
N HIS A 96 8.39 -1.99 -2.50
CA HIS A 96 9.65 -1.28 -2.29
C HIS A 96 9.83 -0.09 -3.23
N PRO A 97 8.94 0.93 -3.19
CA PRO A 97 9.06 2.10 -4.07
C PRO A 97 10.23 3.03 -3.70
N ASP A 98 10.90 2.78 -2.59
CA ASP A 98 12.10 3.46 -2.10
C ASP A 98 13.40 2.93 -2.71
N GLN A 99 13.38 1.70 -3.25
CA GLN A 99 14.58 1.04 -3.75
C GLN A 99 15.04 1.56 -5.12
N ALA A 100 16.34 1.49 -5.36
CA ALA A 100 16.91 1.76 -6.67
C ALA A 100 16.41 0.73 -7.69
N GLY A 101 15.95 1.21 -8.86
CA GLY A 101 15.38 0.34 -9.89
C GLY A 101 13.90 0.05 -9.74
N TYR A 102 13.22 0.70 -8.79
CA TYR A 102 11.76 0.68 -8.72
C TYR A 102 11.13 1.06 -10.07
N ASP A 103 10.23 0.20 -10.55
CA ASP A 103 9.49 0.39 -11.79
C ASP A 103 7.99 0.51 -11.48
N PRO A 104 7.38 1.70 -11.66
CA PRO A 104 5.97 1.93 -11.36
C PRO A 104 5.00 1.17 -12.27
N SER A 105 5.49 0.54 -13.35
CA SER A 105 4.67 -0.32 -14.21
C SER A 105 4.50 -1.73 -13.65
N LYS A 106 5.37 -2.15 -12.73
CA LYS A 106 5.37 -3.49 -12.15
C LYS A 106 4.68 -3.52 -10.81
N PHE A 107 3.52 -4.16 -10.78
CA PHE A 107 2.77 -4.42 -9.56
C PHE A 107 3.05 -5.84 -9.06
N GLU A 108 3.07 -5.99 -7.75
CA GLU A 108 3.23 -7.27 -7.07
C GLU A 108 2.17 -7.43 -5.97
N THR A 109 1.98 -8.65 -5.50
CA THR A 109 1.07 -8.89 -4.38
C THR A 109 1.76 -8.50 -3.08
N ILE A 110 1.15 -7.61 -2.32
CA ILE A 110 1.52 -7.21 -0.97
C ILE A 110 0.55 -7.93 -0.01
N GLN A 111 1.07 -8.62 0.98
CA GLN A 111 0.25 -9.26 2.03
C GLN A 111 0.61 -8.68 3.39
N LEU A 112 -0.34 -8.61 4.32
CA LEU A 112 -0.01 -8.23 5.69
C LEU A 112 0.97 -9.23 6.33
N ALA A 113 0.95 -10.48 5.87
CA ALA A 113 1.93 -11.49 6.26
C ALA A 113 3.38 -11.15 5.86
N ASP A 114 3.59 -10.32 4.85
CA ASP A 114 4.94 -9.87 4.45
C ASP A 114 5.62 -9.04 5.56
N TYR A 115 4.83 -8.46 6.46
CA TYR A 115 5.28 -7.64 7.58
C TYR A 115 5.30 -8.39 8.91
N TYR A 116 4.78 -9.65 8.95
CA TYR A 116 4.76 -10.44 10.19
C TYR A 116 6.17 -10.83 10.61
N ASP A 117 6.59 -10.34 11.75
CA ASP A 117 7.96 -10.52 12.28
C ASP A 117 7.94 -10.85 13.78
N PRO A 118 7.51 -12.07 14.14
CA PRO A 118 7.39 -12.48 15.55
C PRO A 118 8.71 -12.42 16.30
N ASP A 119 9.82 -12.64 15.59
CA ASP A 119 11.16 -12.71 16.17
C ASP A 119 11.91 -11.37 16.12
N GLY A 120 11.36 -10.34 15.44
CA GLY A 120 11.94 -9.01 15.35
C GLY A 120 13.18 -8.92 14.45
N HIS A 121 13.29 -9.79 13.44
CA HIS A 121 14.45 -9.83 12.54
C HIS A 121 14.54 -8.63 11.59
N THR A 122 13.42 -8.07 11.20
CA THR A 122 13.38 -6.93 10.25
C THR A 122 13.66 -5.59 10.94
N GLY A 123 13.50 -5.54 12.25
CA GLY A 123 13.54 -4.29 13.03
C GLY A 123 12.25 -3.47 12.94
N VAL A 124 11.28 -3.88 12.12
CA VAL A 124 9.94 -3.28 12.11
C VAL A 124 9.21 -3.70 13.39
N LYS A 125 8.54 -2.75 14.01
CA LYS A 125 7.77 -2.93 15.26
C LYS A 125 6.29 -2.69 15.03
N LEU A 126 5.97 -1.62 14.26
CA LEU A 126 4.62 -1.22 13.93
C LEU A 126 4.46 -1.12 12.40
N LEU A 127 3.35 -1.64 11.89
CA LEU A 127 2.85 -1.38 10.55
C LEU A 127 1.69 -0.37 10.65
N ALA A 128 1.84 0.79 10.01
CA ALA A 128 0.74 1.73 9.81
C ALA A 128 0.06 1.44 8.47
N VAL A 129 -1.19 0.98 8.51
CA VAL A 129 -2.01 0.83 7.29
C VAL A 129 -2.86 2.08 7.13
N ASN A 130 -2.66 2.78 6.01
CA ASN A 130 -3.45 3.96 5.64
C ASN A 130 -4.38 3.62 4.49
N ALA A 131 -5.68 3.88 4.61
CA ALA A 131 -6.63 3.74 3.51
C ALA A 131 -7.15 5.10 3.06
N SER A 132 -7.03 5.36 1.77
CA SER A 132 -7.35 6.62 1.10
C SER A 132 -8.16 6.40 -0.16
N ALA A 133 -8.87 7.44 -0.62
CA ALA A 133 -9.52 7.49 -1.92
C ALA A 133 -9.01 8.69 -2.73
N VAL A 134 -9.03 8.60 -4.05
CA VAL A 134 -8.53 9.67 -4.93
C VAL A 134 -9.37 10.94 -4.79
N TRP A 135 -10.67 10.84 -4.59
CA TRP A 135 -11.58 11.99 -4.37
C TRP A 135 -11.34 12.68 -3.02
N CYS A 136 -10.72 12.01 -2.05
CA CYS A 136 -10.58 12.48 -0.67
C CYS A 136 -9.51 13.58 -0.56
N SER A 137 -9.92 14.83 -0.41
CA SER A 137 -9.01 15.97 -0.25
C SER A 137 -8.23 15.94 1.06
N VAL A 138 -8.84 15.39 2.12
CA VAL A 138 -8.22 15.23 3.44
C VAL A 138 -7.11 14.18 3.38
N CYS A 139 -7.32 13.09 2.64
CA CYS A 139 -6.31 12.06 2.40
C CYS A 139 -5.08 12.65 1.67
N ARG A 140 -5.30 13.44 0.61
CA ARG A 140 -4.21 14.15 -0.09
C ARG A 140 -3.43 15.08 0.84
N ARG A 141 -4.12 15.81 1.72
CA ARG A 141 -3.48 16.69 2.69
C ARG A 141 -2.62 15.89 3.67
N GLU A 142 -3.09 14.76 4.16
CA GLU A 142 -2.30 13.90 5.04
C GLU A 142 -0.99 13.43 4.39
N TYR A 143 -1.04 12.97 3.14
CA TYR A 143 0.15 12.58 2.39
C TYR A 143 1.11 13.76 2.14
N GLN A 144 0.56 14.95 1.87
CA GLN A 144 1.36 16.18 1.75
C GLN A 144 2.10 16.50 3.05
N GLU A 145 1.41 16.42 4.18
CA GLU A 145 2.01 16.65 5.50
C GLU A 145 3.05 15.59 5.87
N MET A 146 2.77 14.31 5.59
CA MET A 146 3.76 13.23 5.76
C MET A 146 5.03 13.50 4.96
N LYS A 147 4.88 13.98 3.72
CA LYS A 147 6.02 14.32 2.87
C LYS A 147 6.77 15.55 3.37
N LEU A 148 6.08 16.64 3.68
CA LEU A 148 6.67 17.88 4.17
C LEU A 148 7.47 17.69 5.48
N ASN A 149 6.96 16.83 6.35
CA ASN A 149 7.56 16.52 7.64
C ASN A 149 8.57 15.36 7.58
N ASN A 150 8.84 14.80 6.39
CA ASN A 150 9.68 13.61 6.21
C ASN A 150 9.30 12.47 7.17
N THR A 151 8.00 12.27 7.40
CA THR A 151 7.47 11.36 8.42
C THR A 151 8.01 9.94 8.27
N TYR A 152 7.95 9.38 7.05
CA TYR A 152 8.46 8.03 6.79
C TYR A 152 9.97 7.94 7.03
N ALA A 153 10.75 8.85 6.45
CA ALA A 153 12.21 8.84 6.62
C ALA A 153 12.65 9.01 8.08
N SER A 154 11.83 9.69 8.89
CA SER A 154 12.12 9.91 10.32
C SER A 154 11.72 8.73 11.21
N LEU A 155 10.63 8.03 10.89
CA LEU A 155 10.07 6.99 11.76
C LEU A 155 10.42 5.57 11.32
N HIS A 156 10.71 5.33 10.04
CA HIS A 156 11.10 4.02 9.52
C HIS A 156 12.37 3.46 10.23
N PRO A 157 13.45 4.26 10.46
CA PRO A 157 14.61 3.78 11.22
C PRO A 157 14.31 3.46 12.69
N LEU A 158 13.16 3.90 13.21
CA LEU A 158 12.72 3.61 14.58
C LEU A 158 11.84 2.35 14.66
N GLY A 159 11.52 1.76 13.51
CA GLY A 159 10.73 0.53 13.39
C GLY A 159 9.29 0.74 12.93
N LEU A 160 8.97 1.86 12.26
CA LEU A 160 7.67 2.04 11.58
C LEU A 160 7.76 1.61 10.12
N GLU A 161 6.86 0.73 9.69
CA GLU A 161 6.55 0.58 8.27
C GLU A 161 5.18 1.20 7.96
N ILE A 162 5.01 1.72 6.73
CA ILE A 162 3.74 2.28 6.28
C ILE A 162 3.29 1.54 5.01
N LEU A 163 2.05 1.09 4.99
CA LEU A 163 1.35 0.59 3.80
C LEU A 163 0.20 1.52 3.50
N GLY A 164 0.35 2.34 2.45
CA GLY A 164 -0.76 3.14 1.93
C GLY A 164 -1.62 2.32 0.97
N THR A 165 -2.94 2.53 0.98
CA THR A 165 -3.84 1.90 0.03
C THR A 165 -4.81 2.89 -0.59
N LEU A 166 -5.22 2.61 -1.84
CA LEU A 166 -6.31 3.32 -2.53
C LEU A 166 -7.47 2.37 -2.78
N PHE A 167 -8.68 2.75 -2.36
CA PHE A 167 -9.88 1.94 -2.57
C PHE A 167 -10.81 2.48 -3.66
N GLU A 168 -10.86 3.79 -3.89
CA GLU A 168 -11.72 4.42 -4.91
C GLU A 168 -10.96 5.48 -5.73
N ASP A 169 -11.44 5.67 -6.97
CA ASP A 169 -11.01 6.72 -7.89
C ASP A 169 -11.68 8.08 -7.56
N ASN A 170 -11.54 9.06 -8.46
CA ASN A 170 -12.14 10.39 -8.28
C ASN A 170 -13.67 10.42 -8.45
N ASN A 171 -14.27 9.34 -8.98
CA ASN A 171 -15.70 9.21 -9.22
C ASN A 171 -16.36 8.18 -8.29
N SER A 172 -15.67 7.75 -7.24
CA SER A 172 -16.09 6.70 -6.30
C SER A 172 -16.27 5.33 -6.95
N TYR A 173 -15.57 5.06 -8.04
CA TYR A 173 -15.42 3.71 -8.59
C TYR A 173 -14.21 3.01 -7.97
N PRO A 174 -14.18 1.67 -7.95
CA PRO A 174 -13.03 0.91 -7.45
C PRO A 174 -11.72 1.36 -8.10
N ALA A 175 -10.72 1.71 -7.28
CA ALA A 175 -9.44 2.21 -7.75
C ALA A 175 -8.72 1.21 -8.67
N GLN A 176 -8.11 1.73 -9.73
CA GLN A 176 -7.42 0.97 -10.75
C GLN A 176 -5.89 1.20 -10.67
N PRO A 177 -5.07 0.35 -11.30
CA PRO A 177 -3.63 0.52 -11.35
C PRO A 177 -3.17 1.92 -11.81
N GLN A 178 -3.92 2.54 -12.73
CA GLN A 178 -3.61 3.89 -13.19
C GLN A 178 -3.84 4.94 -12.11
N ASP A 179 -4.85 4.76 -11.25
CA ASP A 179 -5.12 5.69 -10.15
C ASP A 179 -3.98 5.69 -9.14
N LEU A 180 -3.44 4.50 -8.82
CA LEU A 180 -2.29 4.38 -7.94
C LEU A 180 -1.03 5.03 -8.53
N ARG A 181 -0.78 4.83 -9.84
CA ARG A 181 0.32 5.51 -10.54
C ARG A 181 0.14 7.03 -10.52
N ASN A 182 -1.05 7.51 -10.83
CA ASN A 182 -1.36 8.94 -10.83
C ASN A 182 -1.20 9.53 -9.43
N TRP A 183 -1.72 8.86 -8.40
CA TRP A 183 -1.57 9.27 -7.00
C TRP A 183 -0.11 9.43 -6.61
N SER A 184 0.71 8.43 -6.90
CA SER A 184 2.13 8.41 -6.53
C SER A 184 2.99 9.37 -7.36
N ALA A 185 2.54 9.76 -8.57
CA ALA A 185 3.25 10.70 -9.43
C ALA A 185 3.08 12.17 -9.01
N VAL A 186 2.06 12.50 -8.22
CA VAL A 186 1.83 13.89 -7.79
C VAL A 186 2.94 14.34 -6.84
N SER A 187 3.74 15.30 -7.28
CA SER A 187 4.92 15.76 -6.54
C SER A 187 4.65 16.25 -5.12
N SER A 188 3.45 16.81 -4.87
CA SER A 188 3.09 17.33 -3.55
C SER A 188 2.87 16.26 -2.49
N HIS A 189 2.48 15.05 -2.88
CA HIS A 189 2.20 13.95 -1.95
C HIS A 189 2.77 12.59 -2.38
N SER A 190 3.75 12.57 -3.28
CA SER A 190 4.50 11.36 -3.60
C SER A 190 5.28 10.86 -2.37
N VAL A 191 5.19 9.58 -2.11
CA VAL A 191 5.80 8.92 -0.95
C VAL A 191 6.74 7.79 -1.38
N LYS A 192 7.55 7.31 -0.46
CA LYS A 192 8.56 6.27 -0.67
C LYS A 192 8.30 5.02 0.19
N PHE A 193 7.08 4.85 0.66
CA PHE A 193 6.66 3.65 1.37
C PHE A 193 5.76 2.78 0.49
N PRO A 194 5.55 1.48 0.85
CA PRO A 194 4.66 0.56 0.15
C PRO A 194 3.28 1.13 -0.14
N MET A 195 2.80 0.89 -1.36
CA MET A 195 1.49 1.37 -1.81
C MET A 195 0.72 0.26 -2.50
N GLY A 196 -0.54 0.08 -2.16
CA GLY A 196 -1.41 -0.95 -2.71
C GLY A 196 -2.78 -0.48 -3.16
N LEU A 197 -3.47 -1.32 -3.92
CA LEU A 197 -4.86 -1.13 -4.35
C LEU A 197 -5.78 -2.00 -3.50
N ASP A 198 -6.87 -1.42 -3.03
CA ASP A 198 -7.96 -2.11 -2.34
C ASP A 198 -9.33 -1.89 -3.05
N PRO A 199 -9.47 -2.23 -4.35
CA PRO A 199 -10.69 -1.95 -5.13
C PRO A 199 -11.92 -2.69 -4.60
N GLY A 200 -11.72 -3.74 -3.79
CA GLY A 200 -12.79 -4.45 -3.10
C GLY A 200 -13.12 -3.90 -1.73
N PHE A 201 -12.49 -2.80 -1.33
CA PHE A 201 -12.69 -2.13 -0.03
C PHE A 201 -12.63 -3.10 1.17
N LYS A 202 -11.63 -4.00 1.18
CA LYS A 202 -11.44 -4.98 2.25
C LYS A 202 -11.20 -4.31 3.60
N LEU A 203 -10.52 -3.15 3.59
CA LEU A 203 -10.30 -2.34 4.79
C LEU A 203 -11.60 -1.71 5.31
N GLY A 204 -12.68 -1.66 4.52
CA GLY A 204 -14.00 -1.23 4.95
C GLY A 204 -14.60 -2.04 6.09
N ALA A 205 -14.09 -3.26 6.36
CA ALA A 205 -14.46 -4.00 7.56
C ALA A 205 -13.97 -3.33 8.86
N TYR A 206 -12.99 -2.42 8.78
CA TYR A 206 -12.33 -1.77 9.92
C TYR A 206 -12.75 -0.32 10.12
N PHE A 207 -13.37 0.31 9.13
CA PHE A 207 -13.77 1.72 9.18
C PHE A 207 -14.89 2.02 8.16
N ASP A 208 -15.54 3.17 8.34
CA ASP A 208 -16.52 3.71 7.40
C ASP A 208 -15.81 4.56 6.34
N SER A 209 -16.17 4.42 5.05
CA SER A 209 -15.63 5.22 3.95
C SER A 209 -15.83 6.72 4.13
N ASP A 210 -16.93 7.12 4.76
CA ASP A 210 -17.24 8.53 5.04
C ASP A 210 -16.28 9.16 6.06
N ALA A 211 -15.49 8.36 6.76
CA ALA A 211 -14.52 8.80 7.76
C ALA A 211 -13.06 8.67 7.30
N THR A 212 -12.79 8.70 6.00
CA THR A 212 -11.42 8.64 5.44
C THR A 212 -10.59 9.88 5.79
N PRO A 213 -9.24 9.73 5.88
CA PRO A 213 -8.45 8.50 5.78
C PRO A 213 -8.60 7.58 7.00
N LEU A 214 -8.36 6.28 6.80
CA LEU A 214 -8.09 5.37 7.90
C LEU A 214 -6.58 5.41 8.21
N ASN A 215 -6.24 5.41 9.49
CA ASN A 215 -4.92 5.11 9.99
C ASN A 215 -5.01 4.01 11.05
N MET A 216 -4.55 2.81 10.71
CA MET A 216 -4.56 1.66 11.59
C MET A 216 -3.11 1.25 11.92
N LEU A 217 -2.79 1.11 13.20
CA LEU A 217 -1.50 0.62 13.66
C LEU A 217 -1.62 -0.85 14.06
N ILE A 218 -0.67 -1.65 13.61
CA ILE A 218 -0.58 -3.09 13.86
C ILE A 218 0.78 -3.39 14.47
N ASP A 219 0.80 -4.10 15.58
CA ASP A 219 2.03 -4.70 16.12
C ASP A 219 2.42 -5.88 15.23
N VAL A 220 3.57 -5.80 14.56
CA VAL A 220 3.98 -6.82 13.57
C VAL A 220 4.42 -8.13 14.19
N ARG A 221 4.73 -8.18 15.48
CA ARG A 221 5.11 -9.42 16.17
C ARG A 221 3.94 -10.33 16.41
N THR A 222 2.75 -9.75 16.55
CA THR A 222 1.51 -10.48 16.89
C THR A 222 0.41 -10.30 15.87
N MET A 223 0.60 -9.39 14.91
CA MET A 223 -0.42 -8.90 13.98
C MET A 223 -1.68 -8.39 14.70
N THR A 224 -1.48 -7.81 15.88
CA THR A 224 -2.57 -7.24 16.69
C THR A 224 -2.81 -5.78 16.33
N ILE A 225 -4.08 -5.42 16.13
CA ILE A 225 -4.49 -4.02 15.92
C ILE A 225 -4.30 -3.26 17.23
N VAL A 226 -3.36 -2.32 17.26
CA VAL A 226 -3.07 -1.52 18.48
C VAL A 226 -3.82 -0.20 18.50
N GLN A 227 -4.16 0.35 17.32
CA GLN A 227 -4.92 1.60 17.20
C GLN A 227 -5.65 1.65 15.88
N ILE A 228 -6.85 2.25 15.87
CA ILE A 228 -7.58 2.66 14.67
C ILE A 228 -7.94 4.14 14.86
N THR A 229 -7.61 4.95 13.86
CA THR A 229 -7.94 6.38 13.82
C THR A 229 -8.62 6.67 12.49
N MET A 230 -9.81 7.25 12.52
CA MET A 230 -10.59 7.64 11.35
C MET A 230 -10.53 9.15 11.16
N GLY A 231 -10.46 9.57 9.90
CA GLY A 231 -10.24 10.98 9.56
C GLY A 231 -8.84 11.46 9.90
N ILE A 232 -8.55 12.71 9.57
CA ILE A 232 -7.26 13.33 9.90
C ILE A 232 -7.28 13.87 11.34
N THR A 233 -6.22 13.60 12.09
CA THR A 233 -5.97 14.27 13.35
C THR A 233 -5.33 15.62 13.05
N ASP A 234 -5.97 16.71 13.42
CA ASP A 234 -5.42 18.04 13.21
C ASP A 234 -4.71 18.55 14.49
N PRO A 235 -3.43 18.88 14.44
CA PRO A 235 -2.51 18.65 13.33
C PRO A 235 -2.09 17.17 13.21
N THR A 236 -1.87 16.68 11.99
CA THR A 236 -1.40 15.29 11.73
C THR A 236 -0.09 14.98 12.44
N SER A 237 0.75 15.97 12.68
CA SER A 237 1.98 15.85 13.48
C SER A 237 1.72 15.26 14.86
N LYS A 238 0.56 15.51 15.48
CA LYS A 238 0.20 14.94 16.79
C LYS A 238 0.03 13.44 16.73
N TYR A 239 -0.60 12.91 15.67
CA TYR A 239 -0.73 11.48 15.46
C TYR A 239 0.65 10.81 15.34
N TRP A 240 1.52 11.35 14.48
CA TRP A 240 2.86 10.79 14.27
C TRP A 240 3.77 10.92 15.50
N THR A 241 3.59 11.97 16.32
CA THR A 241 4.26 12.07 17.62
C THR A 241 3.82 10.97 18.59
N GLN A 242 2.53 10.60 18.59
CA GLN A 242 2.05 9.46 19.37
C GLN A 242 2.65 8.15 18.88
N VAL A 243 2.69 7.93 17.56
CA VAL A 243 3.33 6.74 16.95
C VAL A 243 4.80 6.66 17.37
N GLN A 244 5.56 7.75 17.29
CA GLN A 244 6.95 7.81 17.74
C GLN A 244 7.08 7.43 19.23
N GLY A 245 6.18 7.93 20.06
CA GLY A 245 6.15 7.60 21.49
C GLY A 245 5.82 6.12 21.76
N MET A 246 5.06 5.47 20.88
CA MET A 246 4.79 4.02 20.96
C MET A 246 6.02 3.21 20.56
N LEU A 247 6.66 3.57 19.43
CA LEU A 247 7.89 2.92 18.94
C LEU A 247 9.02 2.94 19.98
N ALA A 248 9.14 4.04 20.72
CA ALA A 248 10.16 4.19 21.77
C ALA A 248 9.95 3.28 22.99
N LYS A 249 8.75 2.70 23.15
CA LYS A 249 8.39 1.80 24.27
C LYS A 249 8.43 0.32 23.89
N MET A 250 8.58 0.01 22.64
CA MET A 250 8.70 -1.34 22.06
C MET A 250 10.16 -1.71 21.84
#